data_f7af3035fd0136a7f467b4ff19427198
#
_entry.id   f7af3035fd0136a7f467b4ff19427198
#
_cell.length_a   1.000
_cell.length_b   1.000
_cell.length_c   1.000
_cell.angle_alpha   90.00
_cell.angle_beta   90.00
_cell.angle_gamma   90.00
#
_symmetry.space_group_name_H-M   'P 1'
#
loop_
_entity.id
_entity.type
_entity.pdbx_description
1 polymer ?
#
loop_
_entity_poly.entity_id
_entity_poly.type
_entity_poly.pdbx_seq_one_letter_code
_entity_poly.pdbx_strand_id
1 'polypeptide(L)'
;MDDRYTSNRIKFKNKNDQSKYLMDAKQKLDISWKKIANILHIHQRTLRDWVREEFKMSHKSLKILEKITKIKAHDYIIVDFNKHLSRISSLGGKANLMNNKLIGGDKLNRKEKWYEWYEKGGKEKLRKSRIININIPEFSVDLAEFVGIMLGDGGIAPHHISVTLNSLDEKKYSTFIIKLIKNLFNVTPKIYFKKESHALDIVVHRKLLVDFCLEIGLKKGNKIKQNIDIPDWIKSNQDFAKSCLCGLFDTDGSVYKHSY
;
A
#
# COMPACT_ATOMS: atom_id res chain seq x y z
N MET A 1 -5.07 12.01 -8.73
CA MET A 1 -4.19 12.20 -7.56
C MET A 1 -4.11 13.68 -7.26
N ASP A 2 -4.38 14.08 -6.05
CA ASP A 2 -4.42 15.48 -5.64
C ASP A 2 -2.99 16.04 -5.57
N ASP A 3 -2.59 16.78 -6.60
CA ASP A 3 -1.25 17.37 -6.80
C ASP A 3 -0.84 18.36 -5.68
N ARG A 4 -1.73 18.62 -4.72
CA ARG A 4 -1.51 19.57 -3.62
C ARG A 4 -0.39 19.16 -2.67
N TYR A 5 -0.11 17.87 -2.58
CA TYR A 5 0.86 17.30 -1.64
C TYR A 5 2.22 16.96 -2.27
N THR A 6 2.37 17.05 -3.59
CA THR A 6 3.58 16.61 -4.31
C THR A 6 4.37 17.73 -4.96
N SER A 7 3.88 18.98 -4.95
CA SER A 7 4.58 20.08 -5.60
C SER A 7 5.73 20.64 -4.77
N ASN A 8 6.88 20.90 -5.42
CA ASN A 8 8.02 21.58 -4.83
C ASN A 8 7.61 22.89 -4.15
N ARG A 9 8.34 23.31 -3.12
CA ARG A 9 8.15 24.58 -2.42
C ARG A 9 9.15 25.60 -2.89
N ILE A 10 8.82 26.89 -2.76
CA ILE A 10 9.76 27.97 -3.02
C ILE A 10 10.21 28.62 -1.71
N LYS A 11 11.47 29.02 -1.66
CA LYS A 11 12.05 29.80 -0.58
C LYS A 11 12.63 31.06 -1.16
N PHE A 12 12.02 32.20 -0.86
CA PHE A 12 12.59 33.51 -1.20
C PHE A 12 13.87 33.75 -0.40
N LYS A 13 14.73 34.59 -0.95
CA LYS A 13 16.03 34.91 -0.35
C LYS A 13 15.88 35.73 0.91
N ASN A 14 15.04 36.77 0.89
CA ASN A 14 14.81 37.64 2.01
C ASN A 14 13.48 37.33 2.72
N LYS A 15 13.37 37.75 3.96
CA LYS A 15 12.12 37.74 4.70
C LYS A 15 11.18 38.81 4.11
N ASN A 16 9.89 38.52 4.13
CA ASN A 16 8.80 39.34 3.58
C ASN A 16 8.69 39.38 2.05
N ASP A 17 9.61 38.81 1.28
CA ASP A 17 9.53 38.80 -0.19
C ASP A 17 8.34 37.95 -0.70
N GLN A 18 8.01 36.85 -0.03
CA GLN A 18 6.83 36.04 -0.36
C GLN A 18 5.54 36.81 -0.11
N SER A 19 5.45 37.47 1.06
CA SER A 19 4.31 38.32 1.41
C SER A 19 4.13 39.45 0.43
N LYS A 20 5.19 40.18 0.13
CA LYS A 20 5.19 41.30 -0.84
C LYS A 20 4.72 40.84 -2.20
N TYR A 21 5.29 39.76 -2.74
CA TYR A 21 4.88 39.19 -4.03
C TYR A 21 3.38 38.86 -4.08
N LEU A 22 2.84 38.25 -3.01
CA LEU A 22 1.41 37.92 -2.93
C LEU A 22 0.51 39.15 -2.82
N MET A 23 0.96 40.20 -2.12
CA MET A 23 0.26 41.49 -2.06
C MET A 23 0.24 42.18 -3.42
N ASP A 24 1.38 42.24 -4.13
CA ASP A 24 1.50 42.81 -5.45
C ASP A 24 0.61 42.07 -6.46
N ALA A 25 0.60 40.72 -6.37
CA ALA A 25 -0.27 39.89 -7.19
C ALA A 25 -1.77 40.17 -6.92
N LYS A 26 -2.15 40.34 -5.63
CA LYS A 26 -3.52 40.68 -5.27
C LYS A 26 -3.92 42.06 -5.79
N GLN A 27 -3.06 43.06 -5.63
CA GLN A 27 -3.29 44.40 -6.11
C GLN A 27 -3.43 44.45 -7.64
N LYS A 28 -2.58 43.71 -8.36
CA LYS A 28 -2.63 43.62 -9.83
C LYS A 28 -3.91 42.97 -10.34
N LEU A 29 -4.43 41.94 -9.62
CA LEU A 29 -5.64 41.23 -10.03
C LEU A 29 -6.92 41.96 -9.58
N ASP A 30 -6.83 42.84 -8.61
CA ASP A 30 -7.96 43.57 -8.01
C ASP A 30 -9.11 42.66 -7.57
N ILE A 31 -8.76 41.50 -6.93
CA ILE A 31 -9.72 40.48 -6.47
C ILE A 31 -9.50 40.12 -5.01
N SER A 32 -10.53 39.53 -4.39
CA SER A 32 -10.45 39.08 -3.00
C SER A 32 -9.53 37.86 -2.83
N TRP A 33 -8.95 37.70 -1.64
CA TRP A 33 -8.16 36.52 -1.30
C TRP A 33 -8.90 35.20 -1.50
N LYS A 34 -10.22 35.18 -1.33
CA LYS A 34 -11.05 34.02 -1.59
C LYS A 34 -11.04 33.63 -3.07
N LYS A 35 -11.12 34.61 -3.98
CA LYS A 35 -11.05 34.39 -5.42
C LYS A 35 -9.66 33.93 -5.83
N ILE A 36 -8.58 34.50 -5.29
CA ILE A 36 -7.20 34.03 -5.53
C ILE A 36 -7.02 32.58 -5.08
N ALA A 37 -7.51 32.21 -3.87
CA ALA A 37 -7.44 30.84 -3.38
C ALA A 37 -8.14 29.85 -4.30
N ASN A 38 -9.31 30.22 -4.83
CA ASN A 38 -10.06 29.39 -5.79
C ASN A 38 -9.28 29.21 -7.11
N ILE A 39 -8.67 30.27 -7.66
CA ILE A 39 -7.84 30.20 -8.87
C ILE A 39 -6.64 29.27 -8.67
N LEU A 40 -6.05 29.28 -7.48
CA LEU A 40 -4.91 28.44 -7.12
C LEU A 40 -5.33 27.02 -6.68
N HIS A 41 -6.64 26.74 -6.60
CA HIS A 41 -7.20 25.48 -6.10
C HIS A 41 -6.68 25.11 -4.70
N ILE A 42 -6.59 26.11 -3.80
CA ILE A 42 -6.14 25.93 -2.41
C ILE A 42 -7.18 26.48 -1.43
N HIS A 43 -7.11 26.02 -0.16
CA HIS A 43 -7.95 26.59 0.88
C HIS A 43 -7.50 28.00 1.25
N GLN A 44 -8.43 28.91 1.54
CA GLN A 44 -8.15 30.31 1.88
C GLN A 44 -7.20 30.45 3.11
N ARG A 45 -7.26 29.53 4.05
CA ARG A 45 -6.33 29.50 5.20
C ARG A 45 -4.89 29.31 4.72
N THR A 46 -4.65 28.36 3.81
CA THR A 46 -3.31 28.12 3.24
C THR A 46 -2.73 29.37 2.57
N LEU A 47 -3.57 30.11 1.85
CA LEU A 47 -3.12 31.37 1.24
C LEU A 47 -2.77 32.44 2.29
N ARG A 48 -3.55 32.55 3.38
CA ARG A 48 -3.24 33.46 4.50
C ARG A 48 -1.91 33.09 5.19
N ASP A 49 -1.69 31.77 5.39
CA ASP A 49 -0.46 31.28 6.00
C ASP A 49 0.76 31.58 5.10
N TRP A 50 0.59 31.56 3.77
CA TRP A 50 1.63 32.00 2.83
C TRP A 50 1.89 33.51 2.89
N VAL A 51 0.84 34.33 3.00
CA VAL A 51 0.97 35.80 3.15
C VAL A 51 1.69 36.14 4.46
N ARG A 52 1.46 35.39 5.54
CA ARG A 52 2.15 35.57 6.84
C ARG A 52 3.55 34.95 6.88
N GLU A 53 3.94 34.27 5.79
CA GLU A 53 5.20 33.53 5.71
C GLU A 53 5.38 32.40 6.75
N GLU A 54 4.27 31.94 7.35
CA GLU A 54 4.27 30.78 8.22
C GLU A 54 4.67 29.51 7.46
N PHE A 55 4.23 29.43 6.22
CA PHE A 55 4.56 28.35 5.30
C PHE A 55 5.06 28.85 3.95
N LYS A 56 5.89 28.04 3.30
CA LYS A 56 6.39 28.32 1.95
C LYS A 56 5.32 28.00 0.92
N MET A 57 5.13 28.90 -0.05
CA MET A 57 4.18 28.65 -1.13
C MET A 57 4.68 27.57 -2.10
N SER A 58 3.73 26.93 -2.81
CA SER A 58 4.05 25.92 -3.81
C SER A 58 4.61 26.55 -5.08
N HIS A 59 5.58 25.89 -5.71
CA HIS A 59 6.12 26.32 -7.01
C HIS A 59 5.03 26.35 -8.09
N LYS A 60 4.08 25.39 -8.06
CA LYS A 60 2.93 25.35 -8.98
C LYS A 60 2.07 26.61 -8.85
N SER A 61 1.73 27.01 -7.61
CA SER A 61 0.92 28.21 -7.37
C SER A 61 1.66 29.50 -7.79
N LEU A 62 2.97 29.56 -7.59
CA LEU A 62 3.78 30.67 -8.11
C LEU A 62 3.66 30.76 -9.63
N LYS A 63 3.85 29.66 -10.36
CA LYS A 63 3.75 29.65 -11.82
C LYS A 63 2.36 30.06 -12.33
N ILE A 64 1.30 29.68 -11.63
CA ILE A 64 -0.06 30.12 -11.97
C ILE A 64 -0.18 31.65 -11.78
N LEU A 65 0.30 32.20 -10.65
CA LEU A 65 0.26 33.63 -10.40
C LEU A 65 1.10 34.40 -11.40
N GLU A 66 2.32 33.99 -11.72
CA GLU A 66 3.18 34.58 -12.72
C GLU A 66 2.48 34.67 -14.11
N LYS A 67 1.77 33.59 -14.49
CA LYS A 67 1.04 33.54 -15.76
C LYS A 67 -0.11 34.54 -15.83
N ILE A 68 -0.87 34.70 -14.74
CA ILE A 68 -2.07 35.52 -14.70
C ILE A 68 -1.72 36.97 -14.48
N THR A 69 -0.81 37.27 -13.53
CA THR A 69 -0.45 38.63 -13.16
C THR A 69 0.61 39.27 -14.07
N LYS A 70 1.38 38.45 -14.80
CA LYS A 70 2.59 38.87 -15.54
C LYS A 70 3.71 39.40 -14.62
N ILE A 71 3.58 39.30 -13.31
CA ILE A 71 4.62 39.64 -12.33
C ILE A 71 5.51 38.43 -12.15
N LYS A 72 6.80 38.57 -12.44
CA LYS A 72 7.80 37.51 -12.20
C LYS A 72 8.34 37.64 -10.78
N ALA A 73 8.39 36.50 -10.06
CA ALA A 73 9.10 36.44 -8.80
C ALA A 73 10.62 36.36 -9.06
N HIS A 74 11.39 37.05 -8.25
CA HIS A 74 12.86 37.05 -8.32
C HIS A 74 13.44 36.52 -7.00
N ASP A 75 14.71 36.13 -7.05
CA ASP A 75 15.49 35.75 -5.85
C ASP A 75 14.87 34.66 -4.96
N TYR A 76 14.43 33.57 -5.59
CA TYR A 76 13.97 32.38 -4.86
C TYR A 76 14.69 31.10 -5.29
N ILE A 77 14.71 30.11 -4.41
CA ILE A 77 15.18 28.75 -4.71
C ILE A 77 14.02 27.76 -4.62
N ILE A 78 14.06 26.76 -5.48
CA ILE A 78 13.10 25.66 -5.44
C ILE A 78 13.60 24.63 -4.42
N VAL A 79 12.74 24.30 -3.46
CA VAL A 79 13.00 23.27 -2.45
C VAL A 79 12.23 22.02 -2.82
N ASP A 80 12.94 20.91 -2.99
CA ASP A 80 12.35 19.61 -3.25
C ASP A 80 11.32 19.24 -2.16
N PHE A 81 10.20 18.64 -2.58
CA PHE A 81 9.10 18.32 -1.69
C PHE A 81 9.52 17.32 -0.58
N ASN A 82 10.29 16.29 -0.91
CA ASN A 82 10.73 15.31 0.08
C ASN A 82 11.70 15.93 1.09
N LYS A 83 12.59 16.81 0.61
CA LYS A 83 13.50 17.59 1.46
C LYS A 83 12.76 18.56 2.38
N HIS A 84 11.67 19.14 1.89
CA HIS A 84 10.77 19.99 2.68
C HIS A 84 10.05 19.19 3.77
N LEU A 85 9.47 18.03 3.45
CA LEU A 85 8.82 17.13 4.40
C LEU A 85 9.78 16.62 5.47
N SER A 86 10.97 16.17 5.08
CA SER A 86 12.00 15.70 6.02
C SER A 86 12.36 16.78 7.06
N ARG A 87 12.48 18.05 6.61
CA ARG A 87 12.73 19.17 7.53
C ARG A 87 11.58 19.40 8.51
N ILE A 88 10.32 19.40 8.03
CA ILE A 88 9.15 19.59 8.90
C ILE A 88 9.04 18.46 9.92
N SER A 89 9.20 17.23 9.49
CA SER A 89 9.18 16.04 10.37
C SER A 89 10.28 16.12 11.44
N SER A 90 11.47 16.57 11.07
CA SER A 90 12.58 16.77 12.00
C SER A 90 12.27 17.86 13.05
N LEU A 91 11.63 18.97 12.63
CA LEU A 91 11.23 20.04 13.57
C LEU A 91 10.17 19.56 14.55
N GLY A 92 9.15 18.81 14.06
CA GLY A 92 8.13 18.20 14.92
C GLY A 92 8.71 17.20 15.91
N GLY A 93 9.65 16.37 15.48
CA GLY A 93 10.38 15.45 16.36
C GLY A 93 11.20 16.15 17.44
N LYS A 94 11.90 17.24 17.08
CA LYS A 94 12.66 18.07 18.04
C LYS A 94 11.74 18.78 19.05
N ALA A 95 10.62 19.35 18.60
CA ALA A 95 9.66 19.98 19.47
C ALA A 95 9.04 18.98 20.46
N ASN A 96 8.71 17.77 19.99
CA ASN A 96 8.21 16.70 20.85
C ASN A 96 9.25 16.25 21.88
N LEU A 97 10.51 16.13 21.48
CA LEU A 97 11.61 15.81 22.41
C LEU A 97 11.80 16.90 23.47
N MET A 98 11.73 18.18 23.08
CA MET A 98 11.84 19.31 24.03
C MET A 98 10.68 19.36 25.02
N ASN A 99 9.45 19.13 24.54
CA ASN A 99 8.25 19.25 25.38
C ASN A 99 8.02 18.01 26.26
N ASN A 100 8.31 16.82 25.76
CA ASN A 100 7.98 15.56 26.43
C ASN A 100 9.21 14.76 26.89
N LYS A 101 10.42 15.23 26.64
CA LYS A 101 11.71 14.56 26.94
C LYS A 101 11.84 13.13 26.39
N LEU A 102 10.92 12.73 25.47
CA LEU A 102 10.85 11.39 24.92
C LEU A 102 10.56 11.43 23.42
N ILE A 103 11.37 10.73 22.61
CA ILE A 103 11.10 10.54 21.18
C ILE A 103 9.92 9.57 21.04
N GLY A 104 8.81 10.03 20.44
CA GLY A 104 7.62 9.23 20.22
C GLY A 104 6.65 9.17 21.41
N GLY A 105 6.84 10.01 22.46
CA GLY A 105 6.00 10.08 23.64
C GLY A 105 6.19 8.91 24.62
N ASP A 106 5.55 8.97 25.76
CA ASP A 106 5.58 7.92 26.78
C ASP A 106 4.95 6.62 26.26
N LYS A 107 5.76 5.57 26.15
CA LYS A 107 5.32 4.24 25.66
C LYS A 107 4.27 3.62 26.56
N LEU A 108 4.37 3.81 27.88
CA LEU A 108 3.42 3.25 28.85
C LEU A 108 2.07 3.95 28.72
N ASN A 109 2.06 5.28 28.74
CA ASN A 109 0.83 6.08 28.57
C ASN A 109 0.13 5.81 27.24
N ARG A 110 0.90 5.62 26.11
CA ARG A 110 0.31 5.23 24.84
C ARG A 110 -0.29 3.83 24.86
N LYS A 111 0.36 2.90 25.57
CA LYS A 111 -0.11 1.54 25.70
C LYS A 111 -1.40 1.50 26.53
N GLU A 112 -1.45 2.21 27.64
CA GLU A 112 -2.63 2.32 28.50
C GLU A 112 -3.81 2.96 27.75
N LYS A 113 -3.62 4.13 27.13
CA LYS A 113 -4.64 4.79 26.30
C LYS A 113 -5.12 3.92 25.15
N TRP A 114 -4.21 3.12 24.54
CA TRP A 114 -4.59 2.19 23.50
C TRP A 114 -5.46 1.05 24.05
N TYR A 115 -5.13 0.50 25.22
CA TYR A 115 -5.95 -0.52 25.89
C TYR A 115 -7.31 0.04 26.29
N GLU A 116 -7.37 1.22 26.87
CA GLU A 116 -8.65 1.86 27.20
C GLU A 116 -9.52 2.06 25.96
N TRP A 117 -8.95 2.56 24.85
CA TRP A 117 -9.67 2.69 23.59
C TRP A 117 -10.10 1.34 23.06
N TYR A 118 -9.24 0.30 23.14
CA TYR A 118 -9.51 -1.05 22.66
C TYR A 118 -10.69 -1.66 23.40
N GLU A 119 -10.74 -1.57 24.72
CA GLU A 119 -11.84 -2.09 25.55
C GLU A 119 -13.12 -1.25 25.40
N LYS A 120 -13.03 0.07 25.19
CA LYS A 120 -14.16 0.98 24.93
C LYS A 120 -14.77 0.84 23.51
N GLY A 121 -14.59 -0.31 22.85
CA GLY A 121 -15.19 -0.63 21.55
C GLY A 121 -14.22 -0.47 20.35
N GLY A 122 -12.98 -0.12 20.57
CA GLY A 122 -11.93 -0.10 19.54
C GLY A 122 -11.68 -1.48 18.93
N LYS A 123 -11.84 -2.53 19.73
CA LYS A 123 -11.77 -3.94 19.31
C LYS A 123 -12.74 -4.25 18.15
N GLU A 124 -13.98 -3.83 18.27
CA GLU A 124 -14.98 -4.04 17.22
C GLU A 124 -14.72 -3.19 15.98
N LYS A 125 -14.28 -1.93 16.16
CA LYS A 125 -13.89 -1.07 15.05
C LYS A 125 -12.72 -1.65 14.26
N LEU A 126 -11.69 -2.18 14.94
CA LEU A 126 -10.58 -2.86 14.30
C LEU A 126 -11.02 -4.15 13.59
N ARG A 127 -11.91 -4.91 14.20
CA ARG A 127 -12.46 -6.14 13.61
C ARG A 127 -13.24 -5.84 12.34
N LYS A 128 -14.15 -4.88 12.36
CA LYS A 128 -14.93 -4.46 11.18
C LYS A 128 -14.06 -3.91 10.04
N SER A 129 -13.01 -3.16 10.34
CA SER A 129 -12.11 -2.59 9.32
C SER A 129 -11.15 -3.61 8.68
N ARG A 130 -10.92 -4.77 9.34
CA ARG A 130 -9.98 -5.81 8.87
C ARG A 130 -10.64 -6.95 8.13
N ILE A 131 -11.96 -7.13 8.25
CA ILE A 131 -12.69 -8.16 7.54
C ILE A 131 -13.05 -7.62 6.16
N ILE A 132 -12.15 -7.79 5.21
CA ILE A 132 -12.47 -7.63 3.80
C ILE A 132 -13.00 -8.97 3.32
N ASN A 133 -14.28 -9.00 2.95
CA ASN A 133 -14.96 -10.21 2.50
C ASN A 133 -14.25 -10.80 1.28
N ILE A 134 -14.22 -12.11 1.22
CA ILE A 134 -13.83 -12.92 0.07
C ILE A 134 -15.05 -13.73 -0.37
N ASN A 135 -15.07 -14.18 -1.63
CA ASN A 135 -15.97 -15.24 -2.02
C ASN A 135 -15.46 -16.56 -1.40
N ILE A 136 -16.35 -17.34 -0.80
CA ILE A 136 -16.04 -18.70 -0.32
C ILE A 136 -16.59 -19.66 -1.37
N PRO A 137 -15.72 -20.31 -2.19
CA PRO A 137 -16.17 -21.19 -3.24
C PRO A 137 -16.66 -22.52 -2.67
N GLU A 138 -17.58 -23.16 -3.39
CA GLU A 138 -17.93 -24.55 -3.17
C GLU A 138 -16.79 -25.47 -3.65
N PHE A 139 -16.80 -26.74 -3.22
CA PHE A 139 -15.85 -27.72 -3.72
C PHE A 139 -16.02 -27.93 -5.23
N SER A 140 -14.94 -27.75 -5.95
CA SER A 140 -14.90 -27.75 -7.42
C SER A 140 -13.54 -28.23 -7.93
N VAL A 141 -13.46 -28.53 -9.19
CA VAL A 141 -12.20 -28.89 -9.87
C VAL A 141 -11.19 -27.74 -9.80
N ASP A 142 -11.65 -26.50 -9.96
CA ASP A 142 -10.79 -25.30 -9.85
C ASP A 142 -10.23 -25.13 -8.44
N LEU A 143 -11.04 -25.39 -7.39
CA LEU A 143 -10.57 -25.33 -6.02
C LEU A 143 -9.59 -26.47 -5.71
N ALA A 144 -9.80 -27.65 -6.27
CA ALA A 144 -8.89 -28.78 -6.11
C ALA A 144 -7.53 -28.48 -6.80
N GLU A 145 -7.52 -27.87 -7.97
CA GLU A 145 -6.30 -27.42 -8.64
C GLU A 145 -5.56 -26.35 -7.83
N PHE A 146 -6.29 -25.37 -7.29
CA PHE A 146 -5.71 -24.39 -6.37
C PHE A 146 -5.06 -25.04 -5.13
N VAL A 147 -5.69 -26.08 -4.56
CA VAL A 147 -5.09 -26.82 -3.45
C VAL A 147 -3.82 -27.54 -3.89
N GLY A 148 -3.78 -28.13 -5.06
CA GLY A 148 -2.57 -28.75 -5.65
C GLY A 148 -1.42 -27.74 -5.77
N ILE A 149 -1.69 -26.55 -6.31
CA ILE A 149 -0.72 -25.45 -6.41
C ILE A 149 -0.23 -25.03 -5.01
N MET A 150 -1.13 -24.93 -4.04
CA MET A 150 -0.77 -24.58 -2.67
C MET A 150 0.04 -25.65 -1.96
N LEU A 151 -0.14 -26.92 -2.29
CA LEU A 151 0.68 -28.04 -1.79
C LEU A 151 2.08 -28.04 -2.38
N GLY A 152 2.25 -27.68 -3.66
CA GLY A 152 3.55 -27.47 -4.31
C GLY A 152 4.22 -26.14 -3.89
N ASP A 153 4.13 -25.11 -4.70
CA ASP A 153 4.81 -23.82 -4.53
C ASP A 153 4.11 -22.83 -3.60
N GLY A 154 2.97 -23.24 -3.00
CA GLY A 154 2.20 -22.38 -2.10
C GLY A 154 2.80 -22.27 -0.71
N GLY A 155 2.50 -21.19 -0.01
CA GLY A 155 2.84 -20.95 1.39
C GLY A 155 1.69 -20.28 2.14
N ILE A 156 1.47 -20.68 3.39
CA ILE A 156 0.44 -20.10 4.26
C ILE A 156 1.11 -19.49 5.51
N ALA A 157 0.98 -18.18 5.61
CA ALA A 157 1.43 -17.38 6.74
C ALA A 157 0.23 -16.94 7.62
N PRO A 158 0.44 -16.34 8.81
CA PRO A 158 -0.66 -15.96 9.70
C PRO A 158 -1.73 -15.03 9.09
N HIS A 159 -1.36 -14.20 8.07
CA HIS A 159 -2.23 -13.17 7.52
C HIS A 159 -2.27 -13.12 5.99
N HIS A 160 -1.58 -14.03 5.30
CA HIS A 160 -1.55 -14.11 3.85
C HIS A 160 -1.25 -15.52 3.37
N ILE A 161 -1.62 -15.77 2.13
CA ILE A 161 -1.12 -16.89 1.33
C ILE A 161 -0.19 -16.36 0.25
N SER A 162 0.75 -17.19 -0.20
CA SER A 162 1.67 -16.87 -1.30
C SER A 162 1.88 -18.07 -2.20
N VAL A 163 2.15 -17.84 -3.49
CA VAL A 163 2.68 -18.81 -4.42
C VAL A 163 3.94 -18.21 -5.03
N THR A 164 5.05 -18.93 -4.98
CA THR A 164 6.36 -18.47 -5.45
C THR A 164 6.73 -19.18 -6.75
N LEU A 165 6.99 -18.44 -7.82
CA LEU A 165 7.26 -18.91 -9.16
C LEU A 165 8.56 -18.34 -9.72
N ASN A 166 9.07 -18.91 -10.82
CA ASN A 166 10.13 -18.31 -11.60
C ASN A 166 9.58 -17.20 -12.52
N SER A 167 10.11 -15.98 -12.37
CA SER A 167 9.63 -14.81 -13.14
C SER A 167 9.99 -14.82 -14.62
N LEU A 168 10.95 -15.63 -15.04
CA LEU A 168 11.41 -15.73 -16.43
C LEU A 168 10.63 -16.78 -17.22
N ASP A 169 10.53 -17.98 -16.66
CA ASP A 169 10.01 -19.16 -17.36
C ASP A 169 8.50 -19.35 -17.18
N GLU A 170 7.94 -18.90 -16.03
CA GLU A 170 6.56 -19.21 -15.61
C GLU A 170 5.56 -18.06 -15.78
N LYS A 171 5.81 -17.12 -16.70
CA LYS A 171 4.92 -15.96 -16.92
C LYS A 171 3.48 -16.33 -17.29
N LYS A 172 3.30 -17.36 -18.11
CA LYS A 172 1.96 -17.83 -18.52
C LYS A 172 1.24 -18.46 -17.32
N TYR A 173 1.97 -19.26 -16.57
CA TYR A 173 1.44 -19.95 -15.40
C TYR A 173 1.09 -18.97 -14.27
N SER A 174 1.91 -17.96 -14.04
CA SER A 174 1.58 -16.90 -13.08
C SER A 174 0.27 -16.17 -13.43
N THR A 175 0.03 -15.91 -14.72
CA THR A 175 -1.22 -15.31 -15.19
C THR A 175 -2.43 -16.23 -14.94
N PHE A 176 -2.25 -17.53 -15.14
CA PHE A 176 -3.26 -18.55 -14.85
C PHE A 176 -3.61 -18.56 -13.35
N ILE A 177 -2.62 -18.64 -12.47
CA ILE A 177 -2.82 -18.63 -11.00
C ILE A 177 -3.55 -17.38 -10.54
N ILE A 178 -3.18 -16.20 -11.08
CA ILE A 178 -3.86 -14.93 -10.75
C ILE A 178 -5.34 -14.98 -11.15
N LYS A 179 -5.66 -15.52 -12.33
CA LYS A 179 -7.05 -15.70 -12.79
C LYS A 179 -7.80 -16.68 -11.91
N LEU A 180 -7.20 -17.82 -11.58
CA LEU A 180 -7.77 -18.86 -10.73
C LEU A 180 -8.14 -18.27 -9.35
N ILE A 181 -7.21 -17.59 -8.69
CA ILE A 181 -7.46 -16.94 -7.39
C ILE A 181 -8.57 -15.88 -7.50
N LYS A 182 -8.58 -15.08 -8.57
CA LYS A 182 -9.60 -14.06 -8.77
C LYS A 182 -10.98 -14.67 -8.98
N ASN A 183 -11.07 -15.73 -9.76
CA ASN A 183 -12.34 -16.42 -10.04
C ASN A 183 -12.89 -17.09 -8.77
N LEU A 184 -12.06 -17.83 -8.04
CA LEU A 184 -12.46 -18.54 -6.82
C LEU A 184 -12.87 -17.60 -5.70
N PHE A 185 -12.05 -16.59 -5.39
CA PHE A 185 -12.16 -15.81 -4.16
C PHE A 185 -12.60 -14.36 -4.37
N ASN A 186 -12.77 -13.92 -5.62
CA ASN A 186 -13.04 -12.53 -6.00
C ASN A 186 -12.01 -11.53 -5.41
N VAL A 187 -10.74 -11.93 -5.36
CA VAL A 187 -9.63 -11.14 -4.83
C VAL A 187 -8.53 -11.01 -5.88
N THR A 188 -8.01 -9.80 -6.06
CA THR A 188 -6.84 -9.58 -6.92
C THR A 188 -5.56 -9.72 -6.08
N PRO A 189 -4.69 -10.71 -6.39
CA PRO A 189 -3.41 -10.87 -5.72
C PRO A 189 -2.47 -9.68 -5.94
N LYS A 190 -1.52 -9.49 -5.04
CA LYS A 190 -0.37 -8.60 -5.24
C LYS A 190 0.80 -9.42 -5.74
N ILE A 191 1.59 -8.83 -6.66
CA ILE A 191 2.75 -9.46 -7.27
C ILE A 191 4.00 -8.75 -6.76
N TYR A 192 4.96 -9.54 -6.27
CA TYR A 192 6.26 -9.05 -5.80
C TYR A 192 7.38 -9.74 -6.57
N PHE A 193 8.23 -8.95 -7.22
CA PHE A 193 9.41 -9.44 -7.95
C PHE A 193 10.65 -9.34 -7.07
N LYS A 194 11.37 -10.45 -6.93
CA LYS A 194 12.68 -10.49 -6.28
C LYS A 194 13.77 -10.48 -7.34
N LYS A 195 14.41 -9.34 -7.56
CA LYS A 195 15.39 -9.13 -8.65
C LYS A 195 16.58 -10.08 -8.58
N GLU A 196 17.09 -10.38 -7.37
CA GLU A 196 18.30 -11.18 -7.17
C GLU A 196 18.10 -12.68 -7.43
N SER A 197 16.90 -13.20 -7.23
CA SER A 197 16.58 -14.64 -7.33
C SER A 197 15.67 -15.01 -8.49
N HIS A 198 15.31 -14.05 -9.34
CA HIS A 198 14.30 -14.23 -10.39
C HIS A 198 12.97 -14.83 -9.88
N ALA A 199 12.68 -14.70 -8.60
CA ALA A 199 11.45 -15.19 -8.00
C ALA A 199 10.32 -14.17 -8.13
N LEU A 200 9.11 -14.70 -8.36
CA LEU A 200 7.85 -13.97 -8.42
C LEU A 200 6.94 -14.49 -7.31
N ASP A 201 6.59 -13.66 -6.34
CA ASP A 201 5.63 -14.02 -5.31
C ASP A 201 4.24 -13.45 -5.66
N ILE A 202 3.24 -14.31 -5.82
CA ILE A 202 1.82 -13.98 -5.93
C ILE A 202 1.22 -14.05 -4.52
N VAL A 203 0.81 -12.92 -3.94
CA VAL A 203 0.44 -12.83 -2.52
C VAL A 203 -0.96 -12.29 -2.34
N VAL A 204 -1.76 -12.95 -1.48
CA VAL A 204 -3.09 -12.48 -1.08
C VAL A 204 -3.13 -12.22 0.41
N HIS A 205 -3.19 -10.94 0.80
CA HIS A 205 -3.28 -10.52 2.19
C HIS A 205 -4.74 -10.49 2.67
N ARG A 206 -5.31 -11.65 2.96
CA ARG A 206 -6.67 -11.81 3.47
C ARG A 206 -6.71 -12.88 4.56
N LYS A 207 -7.02 -12.47 5.79
CA LYS A 207 -7.12 -13.41 6.91
C LYS A 207 -8.21 -14.46 6.70
N LEU A 208 -9.37 -14.06 6.14
CA LEU A 208 -10.45 -14.99 5.82
C LEU A 208 -10.02 -16.06 4.81
N LEU A 209 -9.18 -15.74 3.82
CA LEU A 209 -8.66 -16.72 2.88
C LEU A 209 -7.70 -17.68 3.55
N VAL A 210 -6.86 -17.21 4.47
CA VAL A 210 -6.00 -18.07 5.28
C VAL A 210 -6.85 -19.03 6.11
N ASP A 211 -7.88 -18.55 6.79
CA ASP A 211 -8.76 -19.36 7.62
C ASP A 211 -9.51 -20.41 6.78
N PHE A 212 -10.03 -20.03 5.62
CA PHE A 212 -10.65 -20.94 4.65
C PHE A 212 -9.67 -22.03 4.17
N CYS A 213 -8.44 -21.65 3.80
CA CYS A 213 -7.41 -22.63 3.40
C CYS A 213 -7.13 -23.68 4.50
N LEU A 214 -7.13 -23.26 5.77
CA LEU A 214 -6.94 -24.16 6.89
C LEU A 214 -8.16 -25.07 7.11
N GLU A 215 -9.37 -24.54 6.92
CA GLU A 215 -10.63 -25.28 7.05
C GLU A 215 -10.75 -26.39 5.99
N ILE A 216 -10.32 -26.14 4.75
CA ILE A 216 -10.35 -27.16 3.68
C ILE A 216 -9.21 -28.17 3.74
N GLY A 217 -8.35 -28.12 4.77
CA GLY A 217 -7.33 -29.11 5.07
C GLY A 217 -5.88 -28.74 4.77
N LEU A 218 -5.62 -27.51 4.27
CA LEU A 218 -4.24 -27.02 4.12
C LEU A 218 -3.64 -26.65 5.49
N LYS A 219 -2.31 -26.67 5.60
CA LYS A 219 -1.60 -26.41 6.86
C LYS A 219 -0.72 -25.17 6.77
N LYS A 220 -0.62 -24.42 7.85
CA LYS A 220 0.20 -23.21 7.96
C LYS A 220 1.62 -23.53 8.37
N GLY A 221 2.62 -22.92 7.71
CA GLY A 221 4.03 -23.00 8.09
C GLY A 221 4.83 -24.00 7.27
N ASN A 222 5.84 -24.63 7.90
CA ASN A 222 6.76 -25.53 7.18
C ASN A 222 6.08 -26.85 6.81
N LYS A 223 5.87 -27.10 5.54
CA LYS A 223 5.19 -28.25 4.96
C LYS A 223 5.84 -29.59 5.35
N ILE A 224 7.17 -29.66 5.32
CA ILE A 224 7.93 -30.88 5.61
C ILE A 224 7.72 -31.32 7.07
N LYS A 225 7.76 -30.36 8.01
CA LYS A 225 7.58 -30.67 9.43
C LYS A 225 6.16 -31.07 9.81
N GLN A 226 5.18 -30.76 8.98
CA GLN A 226 3.77 -30.96 9.28
C GLN A 226 3.16 -32.20 8.62
N ASN A 227 3.95 -32.99 7.89
CA ASN A 227 3.45 -34.16 7.13
C ASN A 227 2.15 -33.76 6.39
N ILE A 228 2.27 -32.81 5.45
CA ILE A 228 1.11 -32.37 4.66
C ILE A 228 0.65 -33.52 3.76
N ASP A 229 -0.67 -33.64 3.64
CA ASP A 229 -1.32 -34.63 2.79
C ASP A 229 -2.41 -33.94 1.97
N ILE A 230 -2.86 -34.61 0.92
CA ILE A 230 -4.00 -34.17 0.12
C ILE A 230 -5.27 -34.29 0.97
N PRO A 231 -6.11 -33.25 1.05
CA PRO A 231 -7.36 -33.28 1.83
C PRO A 231 -8.30 -34.42 1.38
N ASP A 232 -9.02 -35.04 2.31
CA ASP A 232 -9.87 -36.20 2.05
C ASP A 232 -11.00 -35.94 1.07
N TRP A 233 -11.56 -34.71 1.06
CA TRP A 233 -12.58 -34.33 0.09
C TRP A 233 -12.08 -34.38 -1.36
N ILE A 234 -10.78 -34.18 -1.60
CA ILE A 234 -10.16 -34.35 -2.91
C ILE A 234 -9.96 -35.82 -3.23
N LYS A 235 -9.46 -36.63 -2.27
CA LYS A 235 -9.22 -38.06 -2.45
C LYS A 235 -10.50 -38.82 -2.78
N SER A 236 -11.64 -38.39 -2.23
CA SER A 236 -12.94 -39.04 -2.41
C SER A 236 -13.58 -38.80 -3.77
N ASN A 237 -13.07 -37.88 -4.59
CA ASN A 237 -13.60 -37.55 -5.92
C ASN A 237 -12.50 -37.60 -6.98
N GLN A 238 -12.69 -38.45 -8.00
CA GLN A 238 -11.69 -38.69 -9.04
C GLN A 238 -11.35 -37.44 -9.85
N ASP A 239 -12.33 -36.56 -10.16
CA ASP A 239 -12.08 -35.37 -10.93
C ASP A 239 -11.34 -34.32 -10.09
N PHE A 240 -11.65 -34.21 -8.80
CA PHE A 240 -10.90 -33.37 -7.86
C PHE A 240 -9.46 -33.88 -7.70
N ALA A 241 -9.27 -35.18 -7.57
CA ALA A 241 -7.95 -35.79 -7.45
C ALA A 241 -7.09 -35.51 -8.69
N LYS A 242 -7.66 -35.65 -9.90
CA LYS A 242 -6.96 -35.32 -11.15
C LYS A 242 -6.55 -33.84 -11.20
N SER A 243 -7.48 -32.94 -10.88
CA SER A 243 -7.22 -31.50 -10.92
C SER A 243 -6.18 -31.07 -9.89
N CYS A 244 -6.25 -31.62 -8.68
CA CYS A 244 -5.24 -31.41 -7.65
C CYS A 244 -3.85 -31.89 -8.10
N LEU A 245 -3.77 -33.08 -8.72
CA LEU A 245 -2.52 -33.60 -9.27
C LEU A 245 -1.99 -32.72 -10.42
N CYS A 246 -2.83 -32.15 -11.27
CA CYS A 246 -2.40 -31.15 -12.27
C CYS A 246 -1.72 -29.96 -11.59
N GLY A 247 -2.36 -29.30 -10.61
CA GLY A 247 -1.79 -28.18 -9.92
C GLY A 247 -0.48 -28.51 -9.17
N LEU A 248 -0.39 -29.69 -8.57
CA LEU A 248 0.83 -30.16 -7.90
C LEU A 248 1.94 -30.48 -8.89
N PHE A 249 1.59 -31.09 -10.03
CA PHE A 249 2.56 -31.46 -11.06
C PHE A 249 3.11 -30.22 -11.79
N ASP A 250 2.28 -29.23 -12.03
CA ASP A 250 2.69 -27.97 -12.67
C ASP A 250 3.65 -27.14 -11.80
N THR A 251 3.69 -27.40 -10.50
CA THR A 251 4.58 -26.71 -9.54
C THR A 251 5.84 -27.54 -9.23
N ASP A 252 5.69 -28.73 -8.69
CA ASP A 252 6.80 -29.59 -8.20
C ASP A 252 7.13 -30.75 -9.15
N GLY A 253 6.35 -30.94 -10.21
CA GLY A 253 6.53 -32.07 -11.14
C GLY A 253 7.71 -31.88 -12.09
N SER A 254 8.29 -32.99 -12.53
CA SER A 254 9.31 -32.99 -13.57
C SER A 254 9.14 -34.19 -14.51
N VAL A 255 9.47 -33.99 -15.80
CA VAL A 255 9.44 -35.03 -16.83
C VAL A 255 10.85 -35.31 -17.30
N TYR A 256 11.30 -36.55 -17.17
CA TYR A 256 12.59 -37.01 -17.67
C TYR A 256 12.41 -37.94 -18.87
N LYS A 257 13.19 -37.70 -19.92
CA LYS A 257 13.34 -38.65 -20.98
C LYS A 257 14.59 -39.51 -20.72
N HIS A 258 14.39 -40.76 -20.32
CA HIS A 258 15.49 -41.69 -20.24
C HIS A 258 15.96 -42.06 -21.64
N SER A 259 17.24 -41.83 -21.98
CA SER A 259 17.91 -42.42 -23.12
C SER A 259 18.43 -43.77 -22.65
N TYR A 260 17.85 -44.83 -23.18
CA TYR A 260 18.39 -46.18 -23.07
C TYR A 260 19.49 -46.35 -24.11
#